data_d19e047bb49eb84a2f010c4e1d314e0a
#
_entry.id   d19e047bb49eb84a2f010c4e1d314e0a
#
_cell.length_a   1.000
_cell.length_b   1.000
_cell.length_c   1.000
_cell.angle_alpha   90.00
_cell.angle_beta   90.00
_cell.angle_gamma   90.00
#
_symmetry.space_group_name_H-M   'P 1'
#
loop_
_entity.id
_entity.type
_entity.pdbx_description
1 polymer ?
#
loop_
_entity_poly.entity_id
_entity_poly.type
_entity_poly.pdbx_seq_one_letter_code
_entity_poly.pdbx_strand_id
1 'polypeptide(L)'
;MNKTGCGSKGVDSEYLDAVLKARPRRGFSFTYSHFAPLHWFHKLTEKTTVINWSAPSISAAVDAIKNKIPAVAVAPESYWQENGNPKHATFNGVKLVRCPAEYLDNFGCGQCGGDDGPLCARLDRTFAILFTAHGASKKAAGDPDKKGGCYADGGNVNMHWQGMPDQIQDETDSEKLTRFAAGLPANAILRHHVAGDLGAE
;
A
#
# COMPACT_ATOMS: atom_id res chain seq x y z
N MET A 1 -19.88 5.06 17.66
CA MET A 1 -19.12 4.79 16.44
C MET A 1 -17.91 3.94 16.79
N ASN A 2 -17.93 2.67 16.44
CA ASN A 2 -16.84 1.76 16.74
C ASN A 2 -15.64 2.12 15.85
N LYS A 3 -14.57 2.63 16.47
CA LYS A 3 -13.27 2.83 15.85
C LYS A 3 -12.59 1.47 15.59
N THR A 4 -13.14 0.66 14.75
CA THR A 4 -12.53 -0.61 14.33
C THR A 4 -12.07 -0.51 12.88
N GLY A 5 -11.23 0.47 12.62
CA GLY A 5 -10.36 0.37 11.47
C GLY A 5 -9.31 -0.72 11.76
N CYS A 6 -9.07 -1.61 10.84
CA CYS A 6 -8.01 -2.62 10.85
C CYS A 6 -8.18 -3.79 11.83
N GLY A 7 -9.35 -4.30 12.09
CA GLY A 7 -9.46 -5.39 13.07
C GLY A 7 -10.45 -6.47 12.74
N SER A 8 -10.03 -7.68 12.82
CA SER A 8 -10.75 -8.93 13.13
C SER A 8 -11.82 -9.47 12.17
N LYS A 9 -12.24 -8.77 11.14
CA LYS A 9 -13.08 -9.36 10.09
C LYS A 9 -12.21 -9.92 8.98
N GLY A 10 -12.61 -11.02 8.39
CA GLY A 10 -11.89 -11.65 7.27
C GLY A 10 -11.83 -10.73 6.04
N VAL A 11 -10.91 -11.04 5.13
CA VAL A 11 -10.87 -10.38 3.82
C VAL A 11 -12.12 -10.77 3.04
N ASP A 12 -12.84 -9.78 2.50
CA ASP A 12 -13.91 -10.04 1.54
C ASP A 12 -13.32 -10.72 0.30
N SER A 13 -13.72 -11.97 0.05
CA SER A 13 -13.14 -12.78 -1.01
C SER A 13 -13.58 -12.31 -2.40
N GLU A 14 -14.79 -11.79 -2.56
CA GLU A 14 -15.29 -11.29 -3.85
C GLU A 14 -14.58 -10.00 -4.23
N TYR A 15 -14.46 -9.08 -3.27
CA TYR A 15 -13.72 -7.85 -3.46
C TYR A 15 -12.23 -8.12 -3.74
N LEU A 16 -11.60 -9.03 -2.98
CA LEU A 16 -10.23 -9.44 -3.24
C LEU A 16 -10.05 -9.97 -4.66
N ASP A 17 -10.93 -10.87 -5.11
CA ASP A 17 -10.88 -11.44 -6.44
C ASP A 17 -11.10 -10.38 -7.53
N ALA A 18 -11.97 -9.41 -7.30
CA ALA A 18 -12.16 -8.27 -8.20
C ALA A 18 -10.88 -7.42 -8.32
N VAL A 19 -10.25 -7.08 -7.18
CA VAL A 19 -8.98 -6.34 -7.15
C VAL A 19 -7.86 -7.09 -7.87
N LEU A 20 -7.73 -8.39 -7.63
CA LEU A 20 -6.72 -9.22 -8.30
C LEU A 20 -6.90 -9.25 -9.81
N LYS A 21 -8.15 -9.32 -10.29
CA LYS A 21 -8.50 -9.32 -11.72
C LYS A 21 -8.40 -7.94 -12.37
N ALA A 22 -8.37 -6.88 -11.59
CA ALA A 22 -8.34 -5.49 -12.10
C ALA A 22 -7.02 -5.09 -12.77
N ARG A 23 -6.06 -6.02 -12.94
CA ARG A 23 -4.82 -5.75 -13.65
C ARG A 23 -5.12 -5.37 -15.11
N PRO A 24 -4.64 -4.21 -15.59
CA PRO A 24 -4.81 -3.80 -16.98
C PRO A 24 -4.06 -4.75 -17.92
N ARG A 25 -4.55 -4.91 -19.15
CA ARG A 25 -3.88 -5.72 -20.18
C ARG A 25 -2.49 -5.20 -20.53
N ARG A 26 -2.32 -3.90 -20.47
CA ARG A 26 -1.02 -3.21 -20.66
C ARG A 26 -0.81 -2.29 -19.46
N GLY A 27 0.34 -2.39 -18.82
CA GLY A 27 0.68 -1.59 -17.65
C GLY A 27 0.70 -2.40 -16.36
N PHE A 28 0.65 -1.71 -15.24
CA PHE A 28 0.89 -2.25 -13.91
C PHE A 28 -0.23 -1.85 -12.97
N SER A 29 -0.58 -2.74 -12.05
CA SER A 29 -1.46 -2.43 -10.94
C SER A 29 -0.92 -3.02 -9.64
N PHE A 30 -1.05 -2.26 -8.57
CA PHE A 30 -0.66 -2.67 -7.24
C PHE A 30 -1.51 -1.96 -6.20
N THR A 31 -1.61 -2.57 -5.04
CA THR A 31 -2.29 -2.00 -3.86
C THR A 31 -1.54 -2.41 -2.59
N TYR A 32 -2.04 -1.98 -1.45
CA TYR A 32 -1.48 -2.29 -0.14
C TYR A 32 -2.57 -2.88 0.75
N SER A 33 -2.18 -3.80 1.65
CA SER A 33 -3.09 -4.37 2.63
C SER A 33 -2.38 -4.53 3.98
N HIS A 34 -3.07 -4.19 5.06
CA HIS A 34 -2.67 -4.49 6.43
C HIS A 34 -3.08 -5.88 6.89
N PHE A 35 -3.98 -6.55 6.16
CA PHE A 35 -4.34 -7.94 6.44
C PHE A 35 -3.15 -8.86 6.25
N ALA A 36 -3.04 -9.85 7.12
CA ALA A 36 -1.98 -10.83 7.06
C ALA A 36 -1.92 -11.51 5.68
N PRO A 37 -0.71 -11.69 5.11
CA PRO A 37 -0.56 -12.24 3.75
C PRO A 37 -1.19 -13.62 3.54
N LEU A 38 -1.37 -14.41 4.61
CA LEU A 38 -1.98 -15.74 4.53
C LEU A 38 -3.37 -15.73 3.84
N HIS A 39 -4.09 -14.59 3.89
CA HIS A 39 -5.43 -14.47 3.32
C HIS A 39 -5.43 -14.29 1.79
N TRP A 40 -4.36 -13.80 1.21
CA TRP A 40 -4.35 -13.39 -0.19
C TRP A 40 -3.08 -13.74 -0.97
N PHE A 41 -1.95 -13.97 -0.30
CA PHE A 41 -0.66 -14.16 -0.97
C PHE A 41 -0.68 -15.33 -1.97
N HIS A 42 -1.31 -16.43 -1.62
CA HIS A 42 -1.42 -17.62 -2.48
C HIS A 42 -2.20 -17.36 -3.80
N LYS A 43 -2.95 -16.28 -3.88
CA LYS A 43 -3.70 -15.86 -5.09
C LYS A 43 -2.87 -14.96 -6.02
N LEU A 44 -1.71 -14.47 -5.58
CA LEU A 44 -0.88 -13.59 -6.40
C LEU A 44 -0.19 -14.38 -7.51
N THR A 45 -0.26 -13.82 -8.72
CA THR A 45 0.44 -14.32 -9.91
C THR A 45 0.95 -13.14 -10.72
N GLU A 46 1.78 -13.38 -11.72
CA GLU A 46 2.22 -12.35 -12.67
C GLU A 46 1.06 -11.71 -13.47
N LYS A 47 -0.11 -12.34 -13.46
CA LYS A 47 -1.32 -11.87 -14.17
C LYS A 47 -2.30 -11.13 -13.27
N THR A 48 -2.03 -11.00 -11.98
CA THR A 48 -2.89 -10.32 -11.02
C THR A 48 -2.35 -8.94 -10.65
N THR A 49 -3.20 -8.11 -10.05
CA THR A 49 -2.75 -6.94 -9.29
C THR A 49 -1.82 -7.40 -8.17
N VAL A 50 -0.70 -6.72 -7.97
CA VAL A 50 0.21 -7.02 -6.87
C VAL A 50 -0.31 -6.38 -5.59
N ILE A 51 -0.62 -7.20 -4.60
CA ILE A 51 -0.93 -6.72 -3.25
C ILE A 51 0.37 -6.71 -2.45
N ASN A 52 0.71 -5.57 -1.90
CA ASN A 52 1.85 -5.41 -1.01
C ASN A 52 1.38 -5.48 0.43
N TRP A 53 2.00 -6.31 1.24
CA TRP A 53 1.73 -6.27 2.67
C TRP A 53 2.30 -5.00 3.29
N SER A 54 1.42 -4.19 3.86
CA SER A 54 1.82 -3.05 4.70
C SER A 54 2.19 -3.58 6.08
N ALA A 55 3.46 -3.95 6.22
CA ALA A 55 3.98 -4.59 7.42
C ALA A 55 4.04 -3.61 8.60
N PRO A 56 3.80 -4.06 9.83
CA PRO A 56 3.79 -3.20 11.02
C PRO A 56 5.19 -2.72 11.42
N SER A 57 6.25 -3.32 10.88
CA SER A 57 7.63 -2.94 11.16
C SER A 57 8.56 -3.30 10.00
N ILE A 58 9.75 -2.70 9.99
CA ILE A 58 10.82 -3.02 9.04
C ILE A 58 11.23 -4.51 9.16
N SER A 59 11.35 -5.04 10.38
CA SER A 59 11.69 -6.44 10.59
C SER A 59 10.64 -7.37 9.96
N ALA A 60 9.35 -7.09 10.20
CA ALA A 60 8.26 -7.88 9.62
C ALA A 60 8.26 -7.81 8.08
N ALA A 61 8.52 -6.65 7.49
CA ALA A 61 8.66 -6.50 6.05
C ALA A 61 9.83 -7.33 5.50
N VAL A 62 10.96 -7.32 6.19
CA VAL A 62 12.14 -8.11 5.82
C VAL A 62 11.86 -9.61 5.86
N ASP A 63 11.18 -10.08 6.91
CA ASP A 63 10.80 -11.49 7.03
C ASP A 63 9.81 -11.90 5.93
N ALA A 64 8.87 -11.02 5.57
CA ALA A 64 7.97 -11.23 4.45
C ALA A 64 8.74 -11.38 3.12
N ILE A 65 9.69 -10.49 2.84
CA ILE A 65 10.52 -10.56 1.62
C ILE A 65 11.34 -11.85 1.55
N LYS A 66 11.90 -12.32 2.66
CA LYS A 66 12.60 -13.62 2.73
C LYS A 66 11.68 -14.78 2.35
N ASN A 67 10.40 -14.65 2.65
CA ASN A 67 9.35 -15.61 2.28
C ASN A 67 8.69 -15.28 0.92
N LYS A 68 9.32 -14.44 0.09
CA LYS A 68 8.84 -14.03 -1.25
C LYS A 68 7.49 -13.30 -1.25
N ILE A 69 7.09 -12.74 -0.12
CA ILE A 69 5.87 -11.95 0.02
C ILE A 69 6.22 -10.48 -0.25
N PRO A 70 5.61 -9.83 -1.26
CA PRO A 70 5.86 -8.43 -1.51
C PRO A 70 5.38 -7.59 -0.33
N ALA A 71 6.31 -6.88 0.32
CA ALA A 71 6.03 -6.12 1.53
C ALA A 71 6.59 -4.69 1.45
N VAL A 72 5.90 -3.80 2.14
CA VAL A 72 6.30 -2.43 2.39
C VAL A 72 6.22 -2.15 3.89
N ALA A 73 6.93 -1.15 4.37
CA ALA A 73 6.77 -0.66 5.74
C ALA A 73 6.93 0.86 5.79
N VAL A 74 6.47 1.47 6.87
CA VAL A 74 6.70 2.87 7.17
C VAL A 74 7.91 2.99 8.08
N ALA A 75 8.86 3.83 7.70
CA ALA A 75 10.03 4.16 8.51
C ALA A 75 9.91 5.60 9.03
N PRO A 76 10.33 5.89 10.27
CA PRO A 76 10.46 7.26 10.73
C PRO A 76 11.52 7.99 9.90
N GLU A 77 11.39 9.30 9.75
CA GLU A 77 12.37 10.11 9.00
C GLU A 77 13.77 10.02 9.60
N SER A 78 13.87 9.91 10.94
CA SER A 78 15.11 9.71 11.66
C SER A 78 15.88 8.47 11.18
N TYR A 79 15.19 7.40 10.81
CA TYR A 79 15.83 6.20 10.28
C TYR A 79 16.75 6.49 9.08
N TRP A 80 16.29 7.36 8.18
CA TRP A 80 17.08 7.76 7.02
C TRP A 80 18.16 8.78 7.37
N GLN A 81 17.84 9.76 8.23
CA GLN A 81 18.77 10.80 8.65
C GLN A 81 19.98 10.21 9.40
N GLU A 82 19.74 9.31 10.35
CA GLU A 82 20.77 8.62 11.12
C GLU A 82 21.67 7.74 10.25
N ASN A 83 21.17 7.27 9.13
CA ASN A 83 21.93 6.48 8.16
C ASN A 83 22.51 7.32 7.00
N GLY A 84 22.52 8.66 7.09
CA GLY A 84 23.09 9.54 6.08
C GLY A 84 22.19 9.76 4.85
N ASN A 85 20.88 9.65 5.02
CA ASN A 85 19.87 9.81 3.96
C ASN A 85 20.10 8.95 2.70
N PRO A 86 20.43 7.66 2.81
CA PRO A 86 20.69 6.84 1.65
C PRO A 86 19.40 6.57 0.86
N LYS A 87 19.55 6.27 -0.42
CA LYS A 87 18.45 5.81 -1.28
C LYS A 87 18.02 4.37 -0.95
N HIS A 88 18.89 3.61 -0.33
CA HIS A 88 18.67 2.24 0.11
C HIS A 88 19.57 1.90 1.30
N ALA A 89 19.13 0.95 2.09
CA ALA A 89 19.87 0.38 3.22
C ALA A 89 19.81 -1.15 3.14
N THR A 90 20.44 -1.83 4.06
CA THR A 90 20.35 -3.29 4.23
C THR A 90 20.00 -3.61 5.66
N PHE A 91 19.02 -4.46 5.88
CA PHE A 91 18.65 -4.94 7.20
C PHE A 91 18.46 -6.46 7.16
N ASN A 92 19.17 -7.18 8.03
CA ASN A 92 19.16 -8.65 8.09
C ASN A 92 19.33 -9.34 6.72
N GLY A 93 20.22 -8.80 5.87
CA GLY A 93 20.54 -9.35 4.56
C GLY A 93 19.54 -9.01 3.45
N VAL A 94 18.49 -8.26 3.74
CA VAL A 94 17.51 -7.80 2.75
C VAL A 94 17.73 -6.33 2.44
N LYS A 95 17.73 -5.98 1.16
CA LYS A 95 17.81 -4.60 0.71
C LYS A 95 16.50 -3.86 1.04
N LEU A 96 16.63 -2.69 1.62
CA LEU A 96 15.54 -1.74 1.88
C LEU A 96 15.65 -0.60 0.89
N VAL A 97 14.60 -0.31 0.17
CA VAL A 97 14.57 0.76 -0.84
C VAL A 97 13.62 1.85 -0.37
N ARG A 98 14.14 3.07 -0.17
CA ARG A 98 13.31 4.24 0.07
C ARG A 98 12.47 4.53 -1.15
N CYS A 99 11.17 4.84 -0.97
CA CYS A 99 10.31 5.17 -2.10
C CYS A 99 10.88 6.38 -2.88
N PRO A 100 11.23 6.23 -4.17
CA PRO A 100 11.84 7.31 -4.92
C PRO A 100 11.00 8.58 -5.03
N ALA A 101 9.67 8.44 -5.03
CA ALA A 101 8.75 9.57 -5.09
C ALA A 101 8.78 10.46 -3.83
N GLU A 102 9.46 10.03 -2.76
CA GLU A 102 9.56 10.81 -1.52
C GLU A 102 10.80 11.71 -1.44
N TYR A 103 11.77 11.50 -2.33
CA TYR A 103 13.02 12.28 -2.29
C TYR A 103 13.50 12.78 -3.65
N LEU A 104 12.78 12.46 -4.72
CA LEU A 104 13.04 12.97 -6.06
C LEU A 104 11.93 13.93 -6.47
N ASP A 105 12.30 15.14 -6.84
CA ASP A 105 11.35 16.14 -7.32
C ASP A 105 10.72 15.69 -8.65
N ASN A 106 9.43 15.95 -8.81
CA ASN A 106 8.66 15.61 -10.01
C ASN A 106 8.72 14.13 -10.42
N PHE A 107 8.97 13.24 -9.45
CA PHE A 107 9.07 11.80 -9.67
C PHE A 107 7.86 11.08 -9.10
N GLY A 108 7.18 10.31 -9.92
CA GLY A 108 6.00 9.52 -9.54
C GLY A 108 6.13 8.05 -9.90
N CYS A 109 5.07 7.30 -9.61
CA CYS A 109 5.03 5.86 -9.91
C CYS A 109 5.22 5.55 -11.40
N GLY A 110 4.88 6.49 -12.31
CA GLY A 110 5.07 6.32 -13.74
C GLY A 110 6.53 6.24 -14.19
N GLN A 111 7.43 6.90 -13.44
CA GLN A 111 8.87 6.86 -13.70
C GLN A 111 9.59 5.82 -12.83
N CYS A 112 8.92 5.32 -11.78
CA CYS A 112 9.50 4.40 -10.82
C CYS A 112 9.75 3.02 -11.46
N GLY A 113 11.00 2.58 -11.44
CA GLY A 113 11.38 1.26 -11.96
C GLY A 113 11.61 1.18 -13.46
N GLY A 114 11.50 2.29 -14.20
CA GLY A 114 11.75 2.34 -15.64
C GLY A 114 10.78 1.45 -16.44
N ASP A 115 11.29 0.79 -17.46
CA ASP A 115 10.49 -0.06 -18.38
C ASP A 115 9.85 -1.27 -17.67
N ASP A 116 10.41 -1.72 -16.57
CA ASP A 116 9.86 -2.83 -15.76
C ASP A 116 8.69 -2.39 -14.86
N GLY A 117 8.34 -1.11 -14.90
CA GLY A 117 7.24 -0.53 -14.14
C GLY A 117 7.54 -0.28 -12.66
N PRO A 118 6.54 0.23 -11.93
CA PRO A 118 6.71 0.64 -10.53
C PRO A 118 7.25 -0.49 -9.66
N LEU A 119 8.19 -0.15 -8.76
CA LEU A 119 8.77 -1.12 -7.83
C LEU A 119 7.71 -1.87 -6.99
N CYS A 120 6.61 -1.19 -6.65
CA CYS A 120 5.49 -1.78 -5.93
C CYS A 120 4.68 -2.80 -6.76
N ALA A 121 4.81 -2.79 -8.07
CA ALA A 121 4.13 -3.72 -8.97
C ALA A 121 4.96 -4.99 -9.29
N ARG A 122 6.16 -5.10 -8.74
CA ARG A 122 7.03 -6.28 -8.95
C ARG A 122 6.71 -7.34 -7.89
N LEU A 123 6.17 -8.47 -8.33
CA LEU A 123 5.80 -9.57 -7.45
C LEU A 123 7.03 -10.30 -6.89
N ASP A 124 8.04 -10.51 -7.72
CA ASP A 124 9.24 -11.33 -7.45
C ASP A 124 10.41 -10.54 -6.83
N ARG A 125 10.15 -9.33 -6.35
CA ARG A 125 11.22 -8.49 -5.80
C ARG A 125 11.86 -9.08 -4.55
N THR A 126 13.16 -8.88 -4.43
CA THR A 126 13.99 -9.35 -3.31
C THR A 126 14.31 -8.24 -2.29
N PHE A 127 13.57 -7.16 -2.32
CA PHE A 127 13.75 -5.98 -1.48
C PHE A 127 12.43 -5.50 -0.90
N ALA A 128 12.47 -4.91 0.30
CA ALA A 128 11.34 -4.21 0.88
C ALA A 128 11.35 -2.74 0.48
N ILE A 129 10.17 -2.15 0.27
CA ILE A 129 10.03 -0.72 0.01
C ILE A 129 9.65 -0.04 1.32
N LEU A 130 10.36 1.02 1.66
CA LEU A 130 10.05 1.82 2.83
C LEU A 130 9.50 3.18 2.42
N PHE A 131 8.38 3.53 3.03
CA PHE A 131 7.82 4.87 3.00
C PHE A 131 8.26 5.65 4.23
N THR A 132 8.55 6.92 4.06
CA THR A 132 8.86 7.81 5.19
C THR A 132 7.56 8.29 5.82
N ALA A 133 7.46 8.20 7.15
CA ALA A 133 6.31 8.75 7.87
C ALA A 133 6.23 10.27 7.66
N HIS A 134 5.09 10.75 7.18
CA HIS A 134 4.85 12.15 6.91
C HIS A 134 3.43 12.58 7.32
N GLY A 135 3.18 13.89 7.34
CA GLY A 135 1.86 14.43 7.71
C GLY A 135 1.60 14.48 9.22
N ALA A 136 0.35 14.73 9.59
CA ALA A 136 -0.05 14.96 10.99
C ALA A 136 0.17 13.74 11.89
N SER A 137 0.09 12.53 11.33
CA SER A 137 0.28 11.27 12.06
C SER A 137 1.75 10.80 12.13
N LYS A 138 2.70 11.61 11.67
CA LYS A 138 4.14 11.29 11.66
C LYS A 138 4.65 10.79 13.02
N LYS A 139 4.22 11.44 14.11
CA LYS A 139 4.61 11.07 15.47
C LYS A 139 4.04 9.72 15.92
N ALA A 140 2.84 9.38 15.45
CA ALA A 140 2.19 8.11 15.79
C ALA A 140 2.79 6.92 15.04
N ALA A 141 3.21 7.11 13.80
CA ALA A 141 3.84 6.08 12.98
C ALA A 141 5.24 5.65 13.48
N GLY A 142 5.91 6.49 14.27
CA GLY A 142 7.24 6.22 14.84
C GLY A 142 7.24 5.76 16.30
N ASP A 143 6.08 5.68 16.95
CA ASP A 143 5.95 5.38 18.38
C ASP A 143 5.47 3.93 18.59
N PRO A 144 6.35 2.99 19.00
CA PRO A 144 5.99 1.60 19.21
C PRO A 144 4.99 1.39 20.34
N ASP A 145 4.85 2.35 21.26
CA ASP A 145 3.95 2.27 22.39
C ASP A 145 2.55 2.79 22.07
N LYS A 146 2.41 3.54 20.99
CA LYS A 146 1.10 3.98 20.48
C LYS A 146 0.50 2.93 19.57
N LYS A 147 -0.33 2.08 20.14
CA LYS A 147 -1.13 1.12 19.39
C LYS A 147 -1.93 1.83 18.29
N GLY A 148 -1.51 1.61 17.03
CA GLY A 148 -2.36 1.77 15.88
C GLY A 148 -2.70 3.21 15.49
N GLY A 149 -1.71 4.09 15.44
CA GLY A 149 -1.89 5.36 14.74
C GLY A 149 -2.05 5.12 13.23
N CYS A 150 -3.28 5.02 12.76
CA CYS A 150 -3.53 5.04 11.33
C CYS A 150 -2.99 6.36 10.76
N TYR A 151 -2.13 6.31 9.75
CA TYR A 151 -1.60 7.52 9.12
C TYR A 151 -2.71 8.40 8.52
N ALA A 152 -3.87 7.80 8.28
CA ALA A 152 -5.07 8.46 7.78
C ALA A 152 -5.91 9.12 8.89
N ASP A 153 -5.60 8.89 10.16
CA ASP A 153 -6.36 9.46 11.31
C ASP A 153 -6.04 10.96 11.55
N GLY A 154 -5.34 11.60 10.63
CA GLY A 154 -5.02 13.02 10.72
C GLY A 154 -4.80 13.69 9.37
N GLY A 155 -4.81 15.02 9.37
CA GLY A 155 -4.56 15.84 8.19
C GLY A 155 -5.66 15.77 7.12
N ASN A 156 -5.28 16.06 5.89
CA ASN A 156 -6.23 16.18 4.77
C ASN A 156 -7.02 14.88 4.49
N VAL A 157 -6.43 13.72 4.73
CA VAL A 157 -7.10 12.43 4.49
C VAL A 157 -8.27 12.26 5.45
N ASN A 158 -8.07 12.55 6.74
CA ASN A 158 -9.14 12.48 7.73
C ASN A 158 -10.23 13.53 7.47
N MET A 159 -9.84 14.76 7.12
CA MET A 159 -10.80 15.81 6.75
C MET A 159 -11.64 15.41 5.53
N HIS A 160 -11.01 14.82 4.52
CA HIS A 160 -11.69 14.34 3.34
C HIS A 160 -12.66 13.20 3.68
N TRP A 161 -12.22 12.26 4.50
CA TRP A 161 -13.01 11.12 4.96
C TRP A 161 -14.23 11.56 5.79
N GLN A 162 -14.05 12.52 6.71
CA GLN A 162 -15.14 13.07 7.50
C GLN A 162 -16.10 13.93 6.69
N GLY A 163 -15.63 14.53 5.61
CA GLY A 163 -16.44 15.34 4.70
C GLY A 163 -17.18 14.54 3.63
N MET A 164 -16.97 13.23 3.53
CA MET A 164 -17.73 12.40 2.61
C MET A 164 -19.15 12.22 3.15
N PRO A 165 -20.18 12.68 2.41
CA PRO A 165 -21.55 12.43 2.83
C PRO A 165 -21.85 10.93 2.86
N ASP A 166 -22.67 10.50 3.81
CA ASP A 166 -23.30 9.18 3.80
C ASP A 166 -24.17 9.09 2.52
N GLN A 167 -23.57 8.68 1.43
CA GLN A 167 -24.30 8.50 0.19
C GLN A 167 -25.07 7.20 0.28
N ILE A 168 -26.39 7.31 0.26
CA ILE A 168 -27.26 6.20 -0.08
C ILE A 168 -26.89 5.81 -1.52
N GLN A 169 -26.39 4.61 -1.71
CA GLN A 169 -25.79 4.21 -2.97
C GLN A 169 -26.64 3.12 -3.60
N ASP A 170 -27.17 3.41 -4.80
CA ASP A 170 -27.84 2.41 -5.66
C ASP A 170 -26.84 1.44 -6.33
N GLU A 171 -25.54 1.67 -6.13
CA GLU A 171 -24.46 0.95 -6.79
C GLU A 171 -23.41 0.52 -5.75
N THR A 172 -23.00 -0.74 -5.79
CA THR A 172 -21.95 -1.27 -4.91
C THR A 172 -20.59 -0.65 -5.20
N ASP A 173 -19.68 -0.65 -4.25
CA ASP A 173 -18.31 -0.15 -4.44
C ASP A 173 -17.57 -0.92 -5.55
N SER A 174 -17.85 -2.21 -5.69
CA SER A 174 -17.32 -3.04 -6.78
C SER A 174 -17.79 -2.55 -8.16
N GLU A 175 -19.06 -2.23 -8.31
CA GLU A 175 -19.63 -1.71 -9.56
C GLU A 175 -19.04 -0.33 -9.90
N LYS A 176 -18.93 0.56 -8.92
CA LYS A 176 -18.30 1.87 -9.08
C LYS A 176 -16.86 1.76 -9.51
N LEU A 177 -16.08 0.91 -8.84
CA LEU A 177 -14.69 0.69 -9.17
C LEU A 177 -14.53 0.12 -10.57
N THR A 178 -15.37 -0.85 -10.94
CA THR A 178 -15.37 -1.45 -12.26
C THR A 178 -15.68 -0.42 -13.34
N ARG A 179 -16.71 0.39 -13.15
CA ARG A 179 -17.08 1.47 -14.07
C ARG A 179 -15.98 2.53 -14.18
N PHE A 180 -15.42 2.94 -13.05
CA PHE A 180 -14.31 3.89 -13.03
C PHE A 180 -13.08 3.35 -13.76
N ALA A 181 -12.69 2.11 -13.47
CA ALA A 181 -11.54 1.48 -14.12
C ALA A 181 -11.72 1.31 -15.62
N ALA A 182 -12.94 0.98 -16.06
CA ALA A 182 -13.28 0.88 -17.49
C ALA A 182 -13.18 2.22 -18.24
N GLY A 183 -13.38 3.35 -17.54
CA GLY A 183 -13.26 4.69 -18.10
C GLY A 183 -11.84 5.26 -18.13
N LEU A 184 -10.86 4.56 -17.55
CA LEU A 184 -9.50 5.07 -17.52
C LEU A 184 -8.81 4.97 -18.90
N PRO A 185 -8.00 5.98 -19.28
CA PRO A 185 -7.18 5.91 -20.48
C PRO A 185 -6.24 4.69 -20.45
N ALA A 186 -5.86 4.22 -21.62
CA ALA A 186 -4.83 3.19 -21.75
C ALA A 186 -3.54 3.64 -21.05
N ASN A 187 -2.95 2.76 -20.23
CA ASN A 187 -1.76 3.03 -19.41
C ASN A 187 -1.96 4.04 -18.25
N ALA A 188 -3.20 4.34 -17.87
CA ALA A 188 -3.46 5.11 -16.66
C ALA A 188 -2.93 4.40 -15.42
N ILE A 189 -2.38 5.16 -14.50
CA ILE A 189 -2.00 4.66 -13.17
C ILE A 189 -3.17 4.92 -12.23
N LEU A 190 -3.74 3.85 -11.71
CA LEU A 190 -4.79 3.92 -10.70
C LEU A 190 -4.18 3.62 -9.32
N ARG A 191 -4.30 4.57 -8.40
CA ARG A 191 -4.09 4.33 -6.97
C ARG A 191 -5.45 4.05 -6.33
N HIS A 192 -5.69 2.80 -6.02
CA HIS A 192 -6.83 2.38 -5.24
C HIS A 192 -6.47 2.45 -3.75
N HIS A 193 -7.32 3.02 -2.95
CA HIS A 193 -7.13 3.30 -1.54
C HIS A 193 -6.05 4.35 -1.21
N VAL A 194 -6.51 5.48 -0.76
CA VAL A 194 -5.69 6.48 -0.07
C VAL A 194 -5.64 6.16 1.42
N ALA A 195 -6.74 5.61 1.94
CA ALA A 195 -6.87 5.10 3.30
C ALA A 195 -7.90 3.96 3.32
N GLY A 196 -7.79 3.08 4.30
CA GLY A 196 -8.63 1.89 4.41
C GLY A 196 -7.93 0.62 3.94
N ASP A 197 -8.62 -0.50 4.01
CA ASP A 197 -8.08 -1.81 3.63
C ASP A 197 -9.16 -2.68 2.95
N LEU A 198 -8.72 -3.80 2.38
CA LEU A 198 -9.58 -4.83 1.82
C LEU A 198 -10.28 -5.58 2.95
N GLY A 199 -11.37 -5.06 3.46
CA GLY A 199 -12.13 -5.66 4.54
C GLY A 199 -13.57 -5.94 4.16
N ALA A 200 -14.17 -6.96 4.77
CA ALA A 200 -15.61 -7.12 4.77
C ALA A 200 -16.25 -6.19 5.81
N GLU A 201 -17.41 -5.63 5.52
CA GLU A 201 -18.24 -4.94 6.47
C GLU A 201 -18.82 -5.86 7.54
#